data_ee7091dd2cb71787b3d07edf788105ba
#
_entry.id   ee7091dd2cb71787b3d07edf788105ba
#
_cell.length_a   1.000
_cell.length_b   1.000
_cell.length_c   1.000
_cell.angle_alpha   90.00
_cell.angle_beta   90.00
_cell.angle_gamma   90.00
#
_symmetry.space_group_name_H-M   'P 1'
#
loop_
_entity.id
_entity.type
_entity.pdbx_description
1 polymer ?
#
loop_
_entity_poly.entity_id
_entity_poly.type
_entity_poly.pdbx_seq_one_letter_code
_entity_poly.pdbx_strand_id
1 'polypeptide(L)'
;EVSYNAREVLEKYPMAEGIMRGEGEETFAELVAYYEGRGAAELINIQGITFREKEKQIAATPFRQIMDLSKVPFVYGDIENFKNRIIYYETSRGCPFSCSYCLSSIDKCLRFRNLELVKKELQFFIDHEVPQVKFVDRTFNCKHDHAMAIWNYIKEHDKGITNFHFEVAADLLNEEEIELIRSLRPGLIQLEIGIQSTNKQTIKEINRSMNLEKVRDKVARIHEKGNVHQHLDLIAGLPYENYDSFAHSFNEVYAMEPDQFQLGFLKVLHGSVMHEKMKEYELLCQNRPPYEVLSTKWLPYSDVIR
;
A
#
# COMPACT_ATOMS: atom_id res chain seq x y z
N GLU A 1 -11.55 1.89 -0.32
CA GLU A 1 -11.73 3.34 -0.45
C GLU A 1 -13.11 3.78 0.06
N VAL A 2 -14.19 3.21 -0.46
CA VAL A 2 -15.57 3.60 -0.08
C VAL A 2 -16.05 3.05 1.27
N SER A 3 -15.25 2.27 1.95
CA SER A 3 -15.61 1.66 3.25
C SER A 3 -15.91 2.69 4.33
N TYR A 4 -15.23 3.84 4.28
CA TYR A 4 -15.28 4.87 5.33
C TYR A 4 -16.37 5.92 5.12
N ASN A 5 -16.91 6.03 3.91
CA ASN A 5 -18.01 6.94 3.56
C ASN A 5 -19.17 6.22 2.83
N ALA A 6 -19.37 4.95 3.15
CA ALA A 6 -20.32 4.06 2.45
C ALA A 6 -21.74 4.61 2.36
N ARG A 7 -22.25 5.26 3.41
CA ARG A 7 -23.59 5.89 3.41
C ARG A 7 -23.67 7.03 2.41
N GLU A 8 -22.71 7.96 2.44
CA GLU A 8 -22.64 9.11 1.52
C GLU A 8 -22.54 8.66 0.07
N VAL A 9 -21.74 7.60 -0.18
CA VAL A 9 -21.59 7.02 -1.53
C VAL A 9 -22.92 6.44 -2.01
N LEU A 10 -23.66 5.70 -1.17
CA LEU A 10 -24.96 5.20 -1.54
C LEU A 10 -25.97 6.33 -1.78
N GLU A 11 -26.00 7.38 -0.96
CA GLU A 11 -26.84 8.55 -1.16
C GLU A 11 -26.55 9.24 -2.49
N LYS A 12 -25.28 9.39 -2.84
CA LYS A 12 -24.82 10.02 -4.09
C LYS A 12 -25.08 9.17 -5.33
N TYR A 13 -25.03 7.85 -5.22
CA TYR A 13 -25.18 6.91 -6.34
C TYR A 13 -26.37 5.98 -6.13
N PRO A 14 -27.60 6.43 -6.52
CA PRO A 14 -28.83 5.65 -6.30
C PRO A 14 -28.87 4.29 -6.99
N MET A 15 -28.03 4.06 -7.99
CA MET A 15 -27.93 2.79 -8.70
C MET A 15 -27.10 1.72 -7.96
N ALA A 16 -26.34 2.13 -6.94
CA ALA A 16 -25.59 1.20 -6.11
C ALA A 16 -26.52 0.58 -5.06
N GLU A 17 -26.61 -0.73 -5.04
CA GLU A 17 -27.45 -1.49 -4.08
C GLU A 17 -26.80 -1.61 -2.71
N GLY A 18 -25.45 -1.69 -2.68
CA GLY A 18 -24.70 -1.84 -1.45
C GLY A 18 -23.20 -1.62 -1.62
N ILE A 19 -22.51 -1.54 -0.49
CA ILE A 19 -21.06 -1.39 -0.41
C ILE A 19 -20.53 -2.39 0.60
N MET A 20 -19.54 -3.17 0.19
CA MET A 20 -18.73 -3.97 1.10
C MET A 20 -17.73 -3.08 1.84
N ARG A 21 -17.63 -3.24 3.16
CA ARG A 21 -16.75 -2.45 4.03
C ARG A 21 -15.68 -3.33 4.67
N GLY A 22 -14.45 -2.83 4.70
CA GLY A 22 -13.30 -3.59 5.20
C GLY A 22 -12.81 -4.63 4.20
N GLU A 23 -12.42 -5.79 4.69
CA GLU A 23 -11.98 -6.93 3.87
C GLU A 23 -13.16 -7.56 3.14
N GLY A 24 -13.01 -7.75 1.85
CA GLY A 24 -14.12 -8.11 0.97
C GLY A 24 -14.29 -9.60 0.70
N GLU A 25 -13.27 -10.42 0.93
CA GLU A 25 -13.20 -11.80 0.44
C GLU A 25 -14.37 -12.67 0.95
N GLU A 26 -14.54 -12.75 2.26
CA GLU A 26 -15.64 -13.53 2.87
C GLU A 26 -17.00 -12.86 2.64
N THR A 27 -17.07 -11.52 2.74
CA THR A 27 -18.29 -10.76 2.49
C THR A 27 -18.78 -10.95 1.07
N PHE A 28 -17.87 -10.94 0.08
CA PHE A 28 -18.22 -11.20 -1.31
C PHE A 28 -18.75 -12.62 -1.52
N ALA A 29 -18.10 -13.63 -0.92
CA ALA A 29 -18.56 -15.01 -1.01
C ALA A 29 -19.96 -15.20 -0.42
N GLU A 30 -20.28 -14.56 0.72
CA GLU A 30 -21.60 -14.59 1.33
C GLU A 30 -22.65 -13.85 0.49
N LEU A 31 -22.29 -12.72 -0.13
CA LEU A 31 -23.19 -12.00 -1.05
C LEU A 31 -23.51 -12.83 -2.29
N VAL A 32 -22.52 -13.49 -2.89
CA VAL A 32 -22.74 -14.38 -4.03
C VAL A 32 -23.68 -15.52 -3.61
N ALA A 33 -23.42 -16.16 -2.48
CA ALA A 33 -24.28 -17.24 -1.96
C ALA A 33 -25.72 -16.76 -1.69
N TYR A 34 -25.89 -15.54 -1.16
CA TYR A 34 -27.20 -14.93 -0.94
C TYR A 34 -27.97 -14.75 -2.25
N TYR A 35 -27.36 -14.14 -3.27
CA TYR A 35 -28.00 -13.91 -4.56
C TYR A 35 -28.28 -15.20 -5.35
N GLU A 36 -27.54 -16.26 -5.09
CA GLU A 36 -27.78 -17.59 -5.63
C GLU A 36 -28.82 -18.41 -4.81
N GLY A 37 -29.36 -17.85 -3.74
CA GLY A 37 -30.35 -18.53 -2.88
C GLY A 37 -29.79 -19.65 -2.03
N ARG A 38 -28.48 -19.68 -1.79
CA ARG A 38 -27.74 -20.72 -1.03
C ARG A 38 -27.19 -20.23 0.32
N GLY A 39 -27.35 -18.97 0.65
CA GLY A 39 -26.70 -18.31 1.77
C GLY A 39 -27.66 -17.78 2.84
N ALA A 40 -27.34 -16.63 3.40
CA ALA A 40 -28.15 -15.94 4.39
C ALA A 40 -29.56 -15.66 3.87
N ALA A 41 -30.58 -15.72 4.74
CA ALA A 41 -31.95 -15.45 4.36
C ALA A 41 -32.22 -13.97 4.01
N GLU A 42 -31.44 -13.07 4.64
CA GLU A 42 -31.56 -11.62 4.47
C GLU A 42 -30.17 -10.96 4.48
N LEU A 43 -30.03 -9.84 3.76
CA LEU A 43 -28.77 -9.09 3.68
C LEU A 43 -28.28 -8.60 5.05
N ILE A 44 -29.19 -8.29 5.97
CA ILE A 44 -28.86 -7.84 7.32
C ILE A 44 -28.03 -8.88 8.13
N ASN A 45 -28.07 -10.13 7.73
CA ASN A 45 -27.33 -11.22 8.35
C ASN A 45 -25.89 -11.37 7.80
N ILE A 46 -25.53 -10.61 6.76
CA ILE A 46 -24.19 -10.59 6.17
C ILE A 46 -23.38 -9.46 6.81
N GLN A 47 -22.23 -9.78 7.41
CA GLN A 47 -21.38 -8.78 8.02
C GLN A 47 -20.57 -7.99 6.97
N GLY A 48 -20.19 -6.76 7.34
CA GLY A 48 -19.30 -5.93 6.53
C GLY A 48 -19.97 -5.26 5.34
N ILE A 49 -21.31 -5.04 5.37
CA ILE A 49 -22.01 -4.34 4.29
C ILE A 49 -22.75 -3.10 4.77
N THR A 50 -22.92 -2.15 3.87
CA THR A 50 -23.91 -1.06 3.93
C THR A 50 -24.78 -1.20 2.69
N PHE A 51 -26.09 -1.27 2.82
CA PHE A 51 -26.99 -1.61 1.72
C PHE A 51 -28.33 -0.88 1.81
N ARG A 52 -29.10 -0.90 0.71
CA ARG A 52 -30.46 -0.35 0.66
C ARG A 52 -31.48 -1.40 1.06
N GLU A 53 -32.32 -1.06 2.02
CA GLU A 53 -33.52 -1.82 2.34
C GLU A 53 -34.71 -1.53 1.40
N LYS A 54 -35.77 -2.32 1.50
CA LYS A 54 -36.93 -2.23 0.63
C LYS A 54 -37.60 -0.84 0.58
N GLU A 55 -37.48 -0.05 1.64
CA GLU A 55 -38.04 1.31 1.73
C GLU A 55 -37.00 2.40 1.37
N LYS A 56 -35.91 2.03 0.66
CA LYS A 56 -34.78 2.93 0.31
C LYS A 56 -34.01 3.46 1.51
N GLN A 57 -34.24 2.95 2.71
CA GLN A 57 -33.42 3.26 3.87
C GLN A 57 -32.05 2.60 3.72
N ILE A 58 -31.01 3.26 4.23
CA ILE A 58 -29.66 2.71 4.20
C ILE A 58 -29.36 2.07 5.55
N ALA A 59 -29.21 0.76 5.55
CA ALA A 59 -28.79 -0.05 6.68
C ALA A 59 -27.30 -0.38 6.61
N ALA A 60 -26.70 -0.63 7.77
CA ALA A 60 -25.30 -1.04 7.88
C ALA A 60 -25.17 -2.18 8.90
N THR A 61 -24.49 -3.24 8.53
CA THR A 61 -24.18 -4.35 9.44
C THR A 61 -22.86 -4.10 10.20
N PRO A 62 -22.57 -4.82 11.27
CA PRO A 62 -21.25 -4.74 11.92
C PRO A 62 -20.10 -5.03 10.94
N PHE A 63 -18.92 -4.46 11.22
CA PHE A 63 -17.72 -4.86 10.48
C PHE A 63 -17.42 -6.34 10.73
N ARG A 64 -16.89 -7.01 9.70
CA ARG A 64 -16.42 -8.37 9.81
C ARG A 64 -15.16 -8.45 10.67
N GLN A 65 -14.98 -9.56 11.36
CA GLN A 65 -13.71 -9.87 12.02
C GLN A 65 -12.60 -10.07 10.98
N ILE A 66 -11.40 -9.75 11.39
CA ILE A 66 -10.21 -9.87 10.55
C ILE A 66 -9.99 -11.35 10.21
N MET A 67 -9.83 -11.63 8.91
CA MET A 67 -9.63 -12.98 8.43
C MET A 67 -8.17 -13.47 8.55
N ASP A 68 -7.98 -14.78 8.60
CA ASP A 68 -6.68 -15.42 8.41
C ASP A 68 -6.27 -15.29 6.92
N LEU A 69 -5.18 -14.59 6.68
CA LEU A 69 -4.68 -14.31 5.34
C LEU A 69 -4.30 -15.59 4.57
N SER A 70 -4.01 -16.68 5.26
CA SER A 70 -3.71 -17.99 4.66
C SER A 70 -4.92 -18.66 4.01
N LYS A 71 -6.14 -18.17 4.29
CA LYS A 71 -7.38 -18.64 3.66
C LYS A 71 -7.68 -17.98 2.32
N VAL A 72 -6.99 -16.88 1.97
CA VAL A 72 -7.16 -16.22 0.67
C VAL A 72 -6.72 -17.18 -0.44
N PRO A 73 -7.58 -17.48 -1.42
CA PRO A 73 -7.24 -18.42 -2.48
C PRO A 73 -6.15 -17.84 -3.40
N PHE A 74 -5.30 -18.73 -3.93
CA PHE A 74 -4.35 -18.37 -4.97
C PHE A 74 -5.07 -18.25 -6.33
N VAL A 75 -5.18 -17.02 -6.83
CA VAL A 75 -6.02 -16.71 -8.01
C VAL A 75 -5.29 -16.82 -9.35
N TYR A 76 -3.98 -17.07 -9.35
CA TYR A 76 -3.13 -17.07 -10.55
C TYR A 76 -2.93 -18.47 -11.16
N GLY A 77 -3.78 -19.46 -10.81
CA GLY A 77 -3.63 -20.84 -11.31
C GLY A 77 -3.65 -20.98 -12.85
N ASP A 78 -4.32 -20.06 -13.55
CA ASP A 78 -4.24 -19.91 -15.00
C ASP A 78 -3.47 -18.64 -15.35
N ILE A 79 -2.13 -18.72 -15.33
CA ILE A 79 -1.23 -17.58 -15.51
C ILE A 79 -1.30 -16.96 -16.93
N GLU A 80 -1.73 -17.71 -17.93
CA GLU A 80 -1.86 -17.22 -19.30
C GLU A 80 -2.88 -16.07 -19.41
N ASN A 81 -3.91 -16.06 -18.57
CA ASN A 81 -4.87 -14.95 -18.48
C ASN A 81 -4.25 -13.64 -17.97
N PHE A 82 -3.04 -13.70 -17.41
CA PHE A 82 -2.32 -12.57 -16.86
C PHE A 82 -1.09 -12.18 -17.71
N LYS A 83 -0.94 -12.75 -18.88
CA LYS A 83 0.18 -12.46 -19.78
C LYS A 83 0.26 -10.95 -20.07
N ASN A 84 1.47 -10.40 -19.98
CA ASN A 84 1.75 -8.96 -20.13
C ASN A 84 1.09 -8.06 -19.06
N ARG A 85 0.77 -8.61 -17.89
CA ARG A 85 0.28 -7.85 -16.73
C ARG A 85 1.25 -7.98 -15.57
N ILE A 86 1.31 -6.94 -14.75
CA ILE A 86 1.99 -7.01 -13.45
C ILE A 86 1.15 -7.89 -12.54
N ILE A 87 1.76 -8.89 -11.91
CA ILE A 87 1.13 -9.72 -10.89
C ILE A 87 1.23 -9.00 -9.56
N TYR A 88 0.10 -8.80 -8.89
CA TYR A 88 0.07 -8.27 -7.53
C TYR A 88 -0.07 -9.42 -6.53
N TYR A 89 0.84 -9.47 -5.56
CA TYR A 89 0.90 -10.55 -4.60
C TYR A 89 0.98 -10.03 -3.17
N GLU A 90 0.29 -10.67 -2.22
CA GLU A 90 0.20 -10.24 -0.84
C GLU A 90 0.66 -11.35 0.10
N THR A 91 1.66 -11.05 0.96
CA THR A 91 2.12 -11.97 2.00
C THR A 91 1.85 -11.47 3.41
N SER A 92 1.56 -10.18 3.54
CA SER A 92 1.14 -9.56 4.80
C SER A 92 0.10 -8.47 4.57
N ARG A 93 -0.78 -8.27 5.54
CA ARG A 93 -1.79 -7.21 5.54
C ARG A 93 -1.78 -6.46 6.86
N GLY A 94 -2.07 -5.14 6.81
CA GLY A 94 -1.90 -4.21 7.91
C GLY A 94 -0.56 -3.50 7.86
N CYS A 95 -0.38 -2.49 8.70
CA CYS A 95 0.86 -1.72 8.79
C CYS A 95 1.14 -1.33 10.24
N PRO A 96 2.38 -1.48 10.75
CA PRO A 96 2.71 -1.11 12.13
C PRO A 96 2.78 0.40 12.33
N PHE A 97 2.90 1.18 11.24
CA PHE A 97 3.02 2.63 11.29
C PHE A 97 1.67 3.35 11.33
N SER A 98 1.71 4.65 11.66
CA SER A 98 0.52 5.47 11.89
C SER A 98 0.51 6.74 11.04
N CYS A 99 1.05 6.67 9.82
CA CYS A 99 1.10 7.82 8.92
C CYS A 99 -0.29 8.40 8.67
N SER A 100 -0.47 9.70 8.93
CA SER A 100 -1.78 10.35 8.96
C SER A 100 -2.50 10.41 7.59
N TYR A 101 -1.76 10.32 6.50
CA TYR A 101 -2.29 10.32 5.12
C TYR A 101 -2.66 8.92 4.60
N CYS A 102 -2.25 7.85 5.29
CA CYS A 102 -2.33 6.50 4.77
C CYS A 102 -3.51 5.70 5.37
N LEU A 103 -4.33 5.07 4.52
CA LEU A 103 -5.43 4.20 4.97
C LEU A 103 -4.91 2.90 5.61
N SER A 104 -3.74 2.41 5.21
CA SER A 104 -3.15 1.21 5.81
C SER A 104 -2.74 1.41 7.28
N SER A 105 -2.67 2.67 7.74
CA SER A 105 -2.42 3.01 9.14
C SER A 105 -3.65 2.80 10.05
N ILE A 106 -4.83 2.56 9.48
CA ILE A 106 -6.08 2.35 10.22
C ILE A 106 -6.14 0.91 10.73
N ASP A 107 -5.79 -0.04 9.87
CA ASP A 107 -5.69 -1.46 10.25
C ASP A 107 -4.33 -1.71 10.92
N LYS A 108 -4.33 -1.71 12.25
CA LYS A 108 -3.14 -1.99 13.08
C LYS A 108 -2.85 -3.48 13.22
N CYS A 109 -3.73 -4.34 12.71
CA CYS A 109 -3.62 -5.78 12.85
C CYS A 109 -2.70 -6.35 11.79
N LEU A 110 -1.39 -6.22 12.03
CA LEU A 110 -0.40 -6.82 11.14
C LEU A 110 -0.47 -8.35 11.22
N ARG A 111 -0.69 -9.00 10.10
CA ARG A 111 -0.77 -10.46 9.98
C ARG A 111 -0.10 -10.94 8.71
N PHE A 112 0.38 -12.15 8.77
CA PHE A 112 1.19 -12.77 7.72
C PHE A 112 0.51 -14.03 7.20
N ARG A 113 0.62 -14.25 5.89
CA ARG A 113 0.26 -15.50 5.23
C ARG A 113 1.22 -16.60 5.66
N ASN A 114 0.74 -17.84 5.74
CA ASN A 114 1.58 -18.99 6.05
C ASN A 114 2.78 -19.07 5.09
N LEU A 115 3.98 -19.15 5.62
CA LEU A 115 5.22 -19.06 4.85
C LEU A 115 5.39 -20.20 3.84
N GLU A 116 4.93 -21.42 4.17
CA GLU A 116 5.00 -22.55 3.25
C GLU A 116 4.05 -22.38 2.05
N LEU A 117 2.88 -21.74 2.26
CA LEU A 117 2.01 -21.34 1.15
C LEU A 117 2.70 -20.28 0.29
N VAL A 118 3.29 -19.27 0.91
CA VAL A 118 4.02 -18.20 0.20
C VAL A 118 5.13 -18.79 -0.67
N LYS A 119 5.95 -19.68 -0.14
CA LYS A 119 7.02 -20.36 -0.90
C LYS A 119 6.47 -21.12 -2.10
N LYS A 120 5.39 -21.89 -1.89
CA LYS A 120 4.74 -22.64 -2.98
C LYS A 120 4.22 -21.71 -4.09
N GLU A 121 3.61 -20.59 -3.72
CA GLU A 121 3.07 -19.63 -4.65
C GLU A 121 4.19 -18.85 -5.40
N LEU A 122 5.28 -18.51 -4.71
CA LEU A 122 6.47 -17.93 -5.32
C LEU A 122 7.13 -18.89 -6.31
N GLN A 123 7.22 -20.20 -5.95
CA GLN A 123 7.73 -21.22 -6.87
C GLN A 123 6.90 -21.29 -8.15
N PHE A 124 5.57 -21.18 -8.02
CA PHE A 124 4.69 -21.13 -9.19
C PHE A 124 5.04 -19.94 -10.11
N PHE A 125 5.24 -18.74 -9.58
CA PHE A 125 5.64 -17.58 -10.40
C PHE A 125 7.00 -17.76 -11.07
N ILE A 126 7.97 -18.31 -10.34
CA ILE A 126 9.32 -18.58 -10.84
C ILE A 126 9.28 -19.66 -11.96
N ASP A 127 8.51 -20.72 -11.75
CA ASP A 127 8.40 -21.84 -12.72
C ASP A 127 7.71 -21.43 -14.01
N HIS A 128 6.78 -20.48 -13.94
CA HIS A 128 6.08 -19.94 -15.12
C HIS A 128 6.76 -18.68 -15.69
N GLU A 129 7.98 -18.37 -15.22
CA GLU A 129 8.79 -17.26 -15.76
C GLU A 129 8.04 -15.93 -15.78
N VAL A 130 7.23 -15.67 -14.73
CA VAL A 130 6.46 -14.42 -14.62
C VAL A 130 7.42 -13.23 -14.62
N PRO A 131 7.29 -12.28 -15.56
CA PRO A 131 8.27 -11.20 -15.68
C PRO A 131 8.37 -10.32 -14.43
N GLN A 132 7.23 -9.99 -13.81
CA GLN A 132 7.21 -9.14 -12.63
C GLN A 132 6.11 -9.52 -11.65
N VAL A 133 6.47 -9.66 -10.38
CA VAL A 133 5.57 -9.84 -9.23
C VAL A 133 5.76 -8.65 -8.28
N LYS A 134 4.73 -7.80 -8.15
CA LYS A 134 4.71 -6.69 -7.20
C LYS A 134 4.03 -7.10 -5.92
N PHE A 135 4.77 -7.10 -4.81
CA PHE A 135 4.22 -7.28 -3.48
C PHE A 135 3.42 -6.03 -3.08
N VAL A 136 2.23 -6.24 -2.54
CA VAL A 136 1.37 -5.17 -2.03
C VAL A 136 1.40 -5.04 -0.51
N ASP A 137 2.31 -5.73 0.12
CA ASP A 137 2.66 -5.61 1.54
C ASP A 137 3.14 -4.18 1.83
N ARG A 138 2.49 -3.48 2.76
CA ARG A 138 2.68 -2.04 2.98
C ARG A 138 4.03 -1.64 3.60
N THR A 139 4.68 -2.58 4.25
CA THR A 139 6.05 -2.47 4.75
C THR A 139 6.58 -3.88 4.84
N PHE A 140 7.07 -4.39 3.74
CA PHE A 140 7.44 -5.81 3.59
C PHE A 140 8.43 -6.26 4.66
N ASN A 141 9.43 -5.42 4.97
CA ASN A 141 10.49 -5.74 5.95
C ASN A 141 10.16 -5.35 7.40
N CYS A 142 8.87 -5.14 7.73
CA CYS A 142 8.48 -4.86 9.12
C CYS A 142 8.63 -6.07 10.06
N LYS A 143 8.79 -7.28 9.53
CA LYS A 143 9.14 -8.51 10.23
C LYS A 143 10.34 -9.16 9.56
N HIS A 144 11.49 -9.00 10.18
CA HIS A 144 12.79 -9.45 9.67
C HIS A 144 12.80 -10.91 9.19
N ASP A 145 12.39 -11.86 10.07
CA ASP A 145 12.42 -13.30 9.74
C ASP A 145 11.55 -13.62 8.51
N HIS A 146 10.42 -12.94 8.35
CA HIS A 146 9.53 -13.13 7.20
C HIS A 146 10.18 -12.64 5.90
N ALA A 147 10.74 -11.44 5.92
CA ALA A 147 11.43 -10.86 4.78
C ALA A 147 12.65 -11.71 4.36
N MET A 148 13.49 -12.08 5.32
CA MET A 148 14.67 -12.92 5.08
C MET A 148 14.29 -14.30 4.51
N ALA A 149 13.24 -14.92 5.02
CA ALA A 149 12.80 -16.22 4.51
C ALA A 149 12.34 -16.13 3.04
N ILE A 150 11.64 -15.05 2.66
CA ILE A 150 11.18 -14.83 1.28
C ILE A 150 12.37 -14.49 0.37
N TRP A 151 13.23 -13.54 0.75
CA TRP A 151 14.37 -13.13 -0.07
C TRP A 151 15.38 -14.27 -0.28
N ASN A 152 15.66 -15.10 0.75
CA ASN A 152 16.48 -16.30 0.58
C ASN A 152 15.81 -17.30 -0.37
N TYR A 153 14.50 -17.54 -0.22
CA TYR A 153 13.78 -18.47 -1.07
C TYR A 153 13.85 -18.07 -2.55
N ILE A 154 13.56 -16.80 -2.88
CA ILE A 154 13.63 -16.33 -4.27
C ILE A 154 15.07 -16.35 -4.81
N LYS A 155 16.08 -16.07 -3.98
CA LYS A 155 17.49 -16.18 -4.34
C LYS A 155 17.88 -17.62 -4.71
N GLU A 156 17.48 -18.58 -3.90
CA GLU A 156 17.84 -19.99 -4.08
C GLU A 156 17.16 -20.64 -5.29
N HIS A 157 15.96 -20.17 -5.65
CA HIS A 157 15.13 -20.75 -6.71
C HIS A 157 15.06 -19.90 -7.98
N ASP A 158 15.78 -18.77 -8.03
CA ASP A 158 15.79 -17.85 -9.17
C ASP A 158 16.21 -18.54 -10.48
N LYS A 159 15.46 -18.29 -11.54
CA LYS A 159 15.73 -18.75 -12.91
C LYS A 159 16.23 -17.63 -13.84
N GLY A 160 16.54 -16.45 -13.29
CA GLY A 160 17.12 -15.34 -14.05
C GLY A 160 16.09 -14.45 -14.77
N ILE A 161 14.78 -14.68 -14.61
CA ILE A 161 13.72 -13.97 -15.36
C ILE A 161 12.88 -13.08 -14.44
N THR A 162 12.27 -13.66 -13.40
CA THR A 162 11.31 -12.95 -12.55
C THR A 162 11.95 -11.82 -11.76
N ASN A 163 11.31 -10.66 -11.78
CA ASN A 163 11.59 -9.52 -10.91
C ASN A 163 10.54 -9.45 -9.81
N PHE A 164 10.98 -9.26 -8.58
CA PHE A 164 10.11 -9.10 -7.41
C PHE A 164 10.23 -7.68 -6.86
N HIS A 165 9.11 -6.95 -6.80
CA HIS A 165 9.07 -5.57 -6.35
C HIS A 165 8.48 -5.49 -4.95
N PHE A 166 9.19 -4.84 -4.01
CA PHE A 166 8.83 -4.72 -2.60
C PHE A 166 8.74 -3.26 -2.14
N GLU A 167 7.71 -2.93 -1.35
CA GLU A 167 7.65 -1.67 -0.60
C GLU A 167 8.34 -1.88 0.76
N VAL A 168 9.42 -1.14 1.04
CA VAL A 168 10.23 -1.32 2.23
C VAL A 168 10.45 -0.02 3.01
N ALA A 169 10.63 -0.14 4.33
CA ALA A 169 11.18 0.92 5.15
C ALA A 169 12.69 0.72 5.26
N ALA A 170 13.47 1.54 4.53
CA ALA A 170 14.91 1.34 4.42
C ALA A 170 15.66 1.50 5.76
N ASP A 171 15.17 2.35 6.66
CA ASP A 171 15.76 2.53 7.99
C ASP A 171 15.58 1.34 8.94
N LEU A 172 14.69 0.40 8.60
CA LEU A 172 14.52 -0.88 9.33
C LEU A 172 15.48 -1.97 8.84
N LEU A 173 16.07 -1.83 7.65
CA LEU A 173 17.00 -2.82 7.11
C LEU A 173 18.19 -2.99 8.06
N ASN A 174 18.47 -4.23 8.44
CA ASN A 174 19.64 -4.59 9.23
C ASN A 174 20.80 -5.06 8.35
N GLU A 175 21.93 -5.40 8.95
CA GLU A 175 23.13 -5.79 8.23
C GLU A 175 22.93 -7.07 7.41
N GLU A 176 22.25 -8.07 7.97
CA GLU A 176 22.00 -9.34 7.29
C GLU A 176 21.11 -9.17 6.06
N GLU A 177 20.05 -8.32 6.16
CA GLU A 177 19.19 -7.98 5.03
C GLU A 177 19.96 -7.25 3.93
N ILE A 178 20.80 -6.30 4.28
CA ILE A 178 21.61 -5.56 3.30
C ILE A 178 22.60 -6.48 2.59
N GLU A 179 23.32 -7.32 3.33
CA GLU A 179 24.26 -8.27 2.73
C GLU A 179 23.54 -9.27 1.81
N LEU A 180 22.38 -9.76 2.22
CA LEU A 180 21.55 -10.61 1.36
C LEU A 180 21.13 -9.87 0.09
N ILE A 181 20.58 -8.65 0.20
CA ILE A 181 20.13 -7.82 -0.93
C ILE A 181 21.31 -7.56 -1.90
N ARG A 182 22.49 -7.21 -1.38
CA ARG A 182 23.70 -6.98 -2.19
C ARG A 182 24.22 -8.24 -2.89
N SER A 183 23.88 -9.42 -2.37
CA SER A 183 24.30 -10.71 -2.96
C SER A 183 23.37 -11.22 -4.06
N LEU A 184 22.22 -10.58 -4.29
CA LEU A 184 21.26 -10.99 -5.31
C LEU A 184 21.77 -10.67 -6.72
N ARG A 185 21.28 -11.40 -7.74
CA ARG A 185 21.56 -11.04 -9.12
C ARG A 185 20.96 -9.69 -9.49
N PRO A 186 21.56 -8.96 -10.45
CA PRO A 186 20.93 -7.76 -10.99
C PRO A 186 19.53 -8.01 -11.53
N GLY A 187 18.58 -7.15 -11.12
CA GLY A 187 17.18 -7.21 -11.56
C GLY A 187 16.32 -8.30 -10.90
N LEU A 188 16.83 -9.05 -9.91
CA LEU A 188 15.99 -10.01 -9.14
C LEU A 188 14.97 -9.28 -8.29
N ILE A 189 15.38 -8.21 -7.62
CA ILE A 189 14.47 -7.41 -6.81
C ILE A 189 14.51 -5.92 -7.19
N GLN A 190 13.41 -5.24 -6.88
CA GLN A 190 13.25 -3.80 -6.91
C GLN A 190 12.70 -3.35 -5.56
N LEU A 191 13.22 -2.26 -5.02
CA LEU A 191 12.79 -1.69 -3.73
C LEU A 191 12.14 -0.33 -3.94
N GLU A 192 10.91 -0.18 -3.48
CA GLU A 192 10.20 1.08 -3.39
C GLU A 192 10.30 1.59 -1.95
N ILE A 193 10.90 2.77 -1.79
CA ILE A 193 11.27 3.37 -0.50
C ILE A 193 10.60 4.71 -0.38
N GLY A 194 9.50 4.77 0.36
CA GLY A 194 8.80 6.02 0.61
C GLY A 194 9.56 6.89 1.59
N ILE A 195 10.08 8.05 1.17
CA ILE A 195 10.66 9.08 2.04
C ILE A 195 9.58 10.10 2.43
N GLN A 196 8.81 10.52 1.45
CA GLN A 196 7.66 11.43 1.49
C GLN A 196 8.04 12.90 1.71
N SER A 197 8.95 13.22 2.63
CA SER A 197 9.53 14.53 2.91
C SER A 197 10.81 14.39 3.72
N THR A 198 11.72 15.37 3.65
CA THR A 198 12.87 15.48 4.54
C THR A 198 12.69 16.56 5.60
N ASN A 199 11.59 17.32 5.55
CA ASN A 199 11.23 18.33 6.52
C ASN A 199 10.83 17.68 7.85
N LYS A 200 11.62 17.89 8.90
CA LYS A 200 11.42 17.29 10.23
C LYS A 200 10.06 17.63 10.84
N GLN A 201 9.55 18.85 10.62
CA GLN A 201 8.25 19.27 11.12
C GLN A 201 7.12 18.54 10.40
N THR A 202 7.20 18.43 9.08
CA THR A 202 6.29 17.64 8.24
C THR A 202 6.27 16.17 8.67
N ILE A 203 7.43 15.54 8.78
CA ILE A 203 7.57 14.12 9.19
C ILE A 203 6.92 13.88 10.54
N LYS A 204 7.14 14.77 11.51
CA LYS A 204 6.50 14.70 12.82
C LYS A 204 4.98 14.84 12.74
N GLU A 205 4.48 15.82 11.97
CA GLU A 205 3.05 16.12 11.87
C GLU A 205 2.26 15.01 11.16
N ILE A 206 2.85 14.42 10.12
CA ILE A 206 2.22 13.27 9.44
C ILE A 206 2.40 11.95 10.19
N ASN A 207 2.94 12.00 11.41
CA ASN A 207 3.18 10.84 12.27
C ASN A 207 3.98 9.73 11.57
N ARG A 208 4.97 10.10 10.77
CA ARG A 208 5.84 9.16 10.07
C ARG A 208 7.06 8.83 10.92
N SER A 209 7.22 7.56 11.26
CA SER A 209 8.43 7.06 11.90
C SER A 209 9.47 6.75 10.83
N MET A 210 10.51 7.57 10.73
CA MET A 210 11.62 7.38 9.77
C MET A 210 12.88 8.07 10.29
N ASN A 211 14.03 7.40 10.14
CA ASN A 211 15.34 7.99 10.36
C ASN A 211 16.01 8.25 9.01
N LEU A 212 16.01 9.50 8.55
CA LEU A 212 16.53 9.89 7.24
C LEU A 212 18.02 9.58 7.05
N GLU A 213 18.84 9.72 8.10
CA GLU A 213 20.27 9.42 8.03
C GLU A 213 20.50 7.93 7.78
N LYS A 214 19.73 7.07 8.47
CA LYS A 214 19.77 5.63 8.20
C LYS A 214 19.27 5.30 6.80
N VAL A 215 18.19 5.95 6.32
CA VAL A 215 17.74 5.76 4.94
C VAL A 215 18.84 6.07 3.95
N ARG A 216 19.52 7.22 4.09
CA ARG A 216 20.64 7.60 3.21
C ARG A 216 21.76 6.57 3.22
N ASP A 217 22.20 6.13 4.41
CA ASP A 217 23.23 5.11 4.55
C ASP A 217 22.85 3.82 3.82
N LYS A 218 21.62 3.33 4.06
CA LYS A 218 21.17 2.05 3.47
C LYS A 218 20.97 2.14 1.95
N VAL A 219 20.39 3.22 1.47
CA VAL A 219 20.23 3.50 0.03
C VAL A 219 21.58 3.53 -0.65
N ALA A 220 22.56 4.29 -0.11
CA ALA A 220 23.90 4.38 -0.68
C ALA A 220 24.60 3.01 -0.72
N ARG A 221 24.55 2.25 0.36
CA ARG A 221 25.19 0.92 0.46
C ARG A 221 24.60 -0.10 -0.51
N ILE A 222 23.30 -0.05 -0.76
CA ILE A 222 22.65 -0.89 -1.77
C ILE A 222 23.05 -0.40 -3.16
N HIS A 223 23.06 0.92 -3.39
CA HIS A 223 23.42 1.53 -4.68
C HIS A 223 24.86 1.20 -5.11
N GLU A 224 25.84 1.18 -4.20
CA GLU A 224 27.23 0.82 -4.49
C GLU A 224 27.38 -0.50 -5.26
N LYS A 225 26.50 -1.46 -5.04
CA LYS A 225 26.51 -2.76 -5.73
C LYS A 225 25.89 -2.71 -7.11
N GLY A 226 24.91 -1.80 -7.34
CA GLY A 226 24.24 -1.60 -8.61
C GLY A 226 23.42 -2.79 -9.11
N ASN A 227 22.96 -3.67 -8.20
CA ASN A 227 22.22 -4.88 -8.55
C ASN A 227 20.72 -4.78 -8.27
N VAL A 228 20.27 -3.77 -7.54
CA VAL A 228 18.88 -3.56 -7.12
C VAL A 228 18.39 -2.21 -7.63
N HIS A 229 17.27 -2.20 -8.31
CA HIS A 229 16.59 -0.97 -8.73
C HIS A 229 15.94 -0.32 -7.51
N GLN A 230 16.33 0.89 -7.17
CA GLN A 230 15.82 1.67 -6.04
C GLN A 230 14.89 2.77 -6.53
N HIS A 231 13.66 2.74 -6.05
CA HIS A 231 12.63 3.71 -6.34
C HIS A 231 12.35 4.52 -5.06
N LEU A 232 12.59 5.84 -5.09
CA LEU A 232 12.37 6.74 -3.97
C LEU A 232 11.18 7.66 -4.23
N ASP A 233 10.36 7.90 -3.18
CA ASP A 233 9.10 8.64 -3.30
C ASP A 233 9.07 9.89 -2.41
N LEU A 234 8.52 10.99 -2.96
CA LEU A 234 8.09 12.17 -2.22
C LEU A 234 6.61 12.47 -2.45
N ILE A 235 5.99 13.14 -1.47
CA ILE A 235 4.61 13.62 -1.55
C ILE A 235 4.57 15.14 -1.42
N ALA A 236 4.14 15.84 -2.46
CA ALA A 236 3.88 17.27 -2.42
C ALA A 236 2.53 17.58 -1.75
N GLY A 237 2.46 18.68 -1.01
CA GLY A 237 1.23 19.14 -0.33
C GLY A 237 1.02 18.57 1.06
N LEU A 238 2.05 18.04 1.70
CA LEU A 238 2.02 17.64 3.10
C LEU A 238 1.96 18.87 4.03
N PRO A 239 1.42 18.73 5.26
CA PRO A 239 1.40 19.81 6.24
C PRO A 239 2.80 20.36 6.56
N TYR A 240 2.89 21.68 6.78
CA TYR A 240 4.14 22.43 7.08
C TYR A 240 5.19 22.39 5.96
N GLU A 241 4.80 22.08 4.74
CA GLU A 241 5.69 22.06 3.59
C GLU A 241 5.21 23.06 2.52
N ASN A 242 5.98 24.12 2.31
CA ASN A 242 5.81 25.07 1.23
C ASN A 242 6.69 24.67 0.03
N TYR A 243 6.64 25.44 -1.04
CA TYR A 243 7.41 25.18 -2.26
C TYR A 243 8.91 25.04 -2.00
N ASP A 244 9.51 25.98 -1.23
CA ASP A 244 10.95 25.97 -0.98
C ASP A 244 11.39 24.78 -0.11
N SER A 245 10.57 24.42 0.89
CA SER A 245 10.78 23.23 1.72
C SER A 245 10.66 21.95 0.91
N PHE A 246 9.69 21.87 0.01
CA PHE A 246 9.55 20.72 -0.89
C PHE A 246 10.72 20.63 -1.88
N ALA A 247 11.13 21.75 -2.46
CA ALA A 247 12.30 21.82 -3.35
C ALA A 247 13.60 21.37 -2.62
N HIS A 248 13.72 21.71 -1.32
CA HIS A 248 14.82 21.19 -0.50
C HIS A 248 14.74 19.68 -0.35
N SER A 249 13.57 19.13 0.00
CA SER A 249 13.33 17.68 0.10
C SER A 249 13.65 16.98 -1.23
N PHE A 250 13.21 17.57 -2.34
CA PHE A 250 13.51 17.08 -3.69
C PHE A 250 15.02 16.96 -3.92
N ASN A 251 15.78 18.04 -3.69
CA ASN A 251 17.21 18.06 -3.92
C ASN A 251 17.96 17.06 -3.02
N GLU A 252 17.54 16.92 -1.76
CA GLU A 252 18.16 15.96 -0.83
C GLU A 252 17.93 14.51 -1.27
N VAL A 253 16.72 14.16 -1.74
CA VAL A 253 16.41 12.80 -2.20
C VAL A 253 17.02 12.54 -3.58
N TYR A 254 17.00 13.52 -4.48
CA TYR A 254 17.65 13.42 -5.79
C TYR A 254 19.17 13.16 -5.66
N ALA A 255 19.83 13.76 -4.66
CA ALA A 255 21.22 13.54 -4.37
C ALA A 255 21.56 12.13 -3.82
N MET A 256 20.54 11.31 -3.51
CA MET A 256 20.72 9.89 -3.18
C MET A 256 20.85 9.01 -4.44
N GLU A 257 20.75 9.60 -5.64
CA GLU A 257 20.88 8.95 -6.95
C GLU A 257 19.96 7.71 -7.12
N PRO A 258 18.61 7.85 -6.91
CA PRO A 258 17.71 6.73 -7.13
C PRO A 258 17.65 6.36 -8.62
N ASP A 259 17.44 5.08 -8.91
CA ASP A 259 17.18 4.61 -10.28
C ASP A 259 15.84 5.13 -10.81
N GLN A 260 14.87 5.29 -9.91
CA GLN A 260 13.58 5.93 -10.19
C GLN A 260 13.22 6.88 -9.06
N PHE A 261 12.77 8.08 -9.43
CA PHE A 261 12.30 9.08 -8.48
C PHE A 261 10.86 9.46 -8.79
N GLN A 262 9.96 9.23 -7.83
CA GLN A 262 8.54 9.53 -7.97
C GLN A 262 8.12 10.70 -7.12
N LEU A 263 7.44 11.66 -7.75
CA LEU A 263 6.74 12.73 -7.08
C LEU A 263 5.24 12.46 -7.14
N GLY A 264 4.64 12.27 -5.98
CA GLY A 264 3.19 12.17 -5.82
C GLY A 264 2.62 13.43 -5.19
N PHE A 265 1.32 13.69 -5.43
CA PHE A 265 0.58 14.69 -4.68
C PHE A 265 -0.21 14.03 -3.55
N LEU A 266 -0.34 14.73 -2.42
CA LEU A 266 -1.15 14.26 -1.31
C LEU A 266 -2.57 13.92 -1.77
N LYS A 267 -3.03 12.72 -1.45
CA LYS A 267 -4.41 12.27 -1.64
C LYS A 267 -5.12 12.27 -0.29
N VAL A 268 -6.18 13.07 -0.19
CA VAL A 268 -6.93 13.24 1.06
C VAL A 268 -8.03 12.19 1.11
N LEU A 269 -7.66 10.98 1.54
CA LEU A 269 -8.52 9.81 1.49
C LEU A 269 -9.51 9.78 2.66
N HIS A 270 -10.78 9.51 2.38
CA HIS A 270 -11.82 9.32 3.40
C HIS A 270 -11.39 8.25 4.41
N GLY A 271 -11.56 8.54 5.70
CA GLY A 271 -11.14 7.67 6.81
C GLY A 271 -9.70 7.86 7.29
N SER A 272 -8.87 8.63 6.58
CA SER A 272 -7.53 8.98 7.05
C SER A 272 -7.59 10.13 8.07
N VAL A 273 -6.60 10.19 8.97
CA VAL A 273 -6.42 11.32 9.90
C VAL A 273 -6.23 12.64 9.12
N MET A 274 -5.60 12.59 7.95
CA MET A 274 -5.44 13.74 7.06
C MET A 274 -6.79 14.31 6.61
N HIS A 275 -7.77 13.45 6.31
CA HIS A 275 -9.13 13.86 5.97
C HIS A 275 -9.84 14.50 7.17
N GLU A 276 -9.66 13.98 8.39
CA GLU A 276 -10.23 14.57 9.60
C GLU A 276 -9.69 15.98 9.88
N LYS A 277 -8.41 16.20 9.54
CA LYS A 277 -7.72 17.48 9.73
C LYS A 277 -7.83 18.46 8.55
N MET A 278 -8.65 18.17 7.54
CA MET A 278 -8.80 19.03 6.35
C MET A 278 -9.02 20.51 6.69
N LYS A 279 -9.88 20.80 7.67
CA LYS A 279 -10.19 22.19 8.07
C LYS A 279 -9.01 22.85 8.77
N GLU A 280 -8.28 22.12 9.62
CA GLU A 280 -7.12 22.64 10.35
C GLU A 280 -5.97 23.00 9.40
N TYR A 281 -5.76 22.19 8.37
CA TYR A 281 -4.71 22.38 7.38
C TYR A 281 -5.16 23.16 6.15
N GLU A 282 -6.42 23.64 6.14
CA GLU A 282 -7.02 24.37 5.00
C GLU A 282 -6.82 23.61 3.68
N LEU A 283 -7.00 22.27 3.72
CA LEU A 283 -6.80 21.43 2.54
C LEU A 283 -7.97 21.62 1.57
N LEU A 284 -7.67 22.05 0.36
CA LEU A 284 -8.56 21.97 -0.78
C LEU A 284 -8.13 20.77 -1.64
N CYS A 285 -9.03 19.84 -1.89
CA CYS A 285 -8.74 18.66 -2.72
C CYS A 285 -9.88 18.41 -3.71
N GLN A 286 -9.62 17.55 -4.68
CA GLN A 286 -10.66 17.07 -5.59
C GLN A 286 -11.73 16.31 -4.80
N ASN A 287 -13.01 16.51 -5.14
CA ASN A 287 -14.17 15.87 -4.51
C ASN A 287 -14.49 14.48 -5.09
N ARG A 288 -13.61 13.95 -5.94
CA ARG A 288 -13.69 12.64 -6.60
C ARG A 288 -12.31 11.97 -6.61
N PRO A 289 -12.26 10.65 -6.73
CA PRO A 289 -10.98 9.96 -6.87
C PRO A 289 -10.08 10.57 -7.96
N PRO A 290 -8.78 10.73 -7.67
CA PRO A 290 -8.02 10.24 -6.52
C PRO A 290 -7.99 11.16 -5.28
N TYR A 291 -8.85 12.17 -5.16
CA TYR A 291 -8.91 13.12 -4.02
C TYR A 291 -7.61 13.90 -3.82
N GLU A 292 -6.99 14.25 -4.92
CA GLU A 292 -5.68 14.91 -4.95
C GLU A 292 -5.78 16.33 -4.42
N VAL A 293 -4.78 16.75 -3.65
CA VAL A 293 -4.70 18.10 -3.08
C VAL A 293 -4.53 19.15 -4.19
N LEU A 294 -5.24 20.26 -4.05
CA LEU A 294 -5.15 21.43 -4.93
C LEU A 294 -4.45 22.61 -4.25
N SER A 295 -4.62 22.75 -2.94
CA SER A 295 -3.90 23.72 -2.11
C SER A 295 -3.94 23.32 -0.65
N THR A 296 -3.01 23.85 0.13
CA THR A 296 -2.95 23.71 1.58
C THR A 296 -2.67 25.05 2.22
N LYS A 297 -2.73 25.14 3.55
CA LYS A 297 -2.33 26.33 4.31
C LYS A 297 -0.91 26.82 3.99
N TRP A 298 -0.02 25.93 3.55
CA TRP A 298 1.41 26.21 3.31
C TRP A 298 1.76 26.25 1.82
N LEU A 299 0.99 25.58 0.97
CA LEU A 299 1.25 25.44 -0.46
C LEU A 299 0.03 25.92 -1.26
N PRO A 300 0.03 27.14 -1.80
CA PRO A 300 -1.07 27.66 -2.62
C PRO A 300 -1.15 26.92 -3.96
N TYR A 301 -2.31 26.99 -4.62
CA TYR A 301 -2.53 26.31 -5.90
C TYR A 301 -1.51 26.69 -6.99
N SER A 302 -1.10 27.97 -7.04
CA SER A 302 -0.05 28.44 -7.95
C SER A 302 1.27 27.70 -7.81
N ASP A 303 1.60 27.21 -6.61
CA ASP A 303 2.82 26.47 -6.33
C ASP A 303 2.63 24.96 -6.55
N VAL A 304 1.40 24.45 -6.38
CA VAL A 304 1.08 23.05 -6.70
C VAL A 304 1.23 22.75 -8.18
N ILE A 305 0.88 23.72 -9.05
CA ILE A 305 0.97 23.57 -10.52
C ILE A 305 2.34 23.97 -11.09
N ARG A 306 3.24 24.46 -10.27
CA ARG A 306 4.59 24.89 -10.64
C ARG A 306 5.59 23.76 -10.64
#